data_725725cfd6acbb5ed0a96bd72d6de238
#
_entry.id   725725cfd6acbb5ed0a96bd72d6de238
#
_cell.length_a   1.000
_cell.length_b   1.000
_cell.length_c   1.000
_cell.angle_alpha   90.00
_cell.angle_beta   90.00
_cell.angle_gamma   90.00
#
_symmetry.space_group_name_H-M   'P 1'
#
loop_
_entity.id
_entity.type
_entity.pdbx_description
1 polymer ?
#
loop_
_entity_poly.entity_id
_entity_poly.type
_entity_poly.pdbx_seq_one_letter_code
_entity_poly.pdbx_strand_id
1 'polypeptide(L)'
;MPVFGRVNKYISGGYTFMKRKIVAVVLASTMVFGMTACGSSGASDSSSTGSDAATDDTATDDGSEDANVTEGSSDDENTLTVWTWDPNFNIYAIEKAAEIYAKDHPGFKVDVSEIKSDDIETRLTTAVSAGDLSTLPDIFLMQDNSFQKYATNYPDIFTDLTDSGIDFSQFSQAKVAYSTLDGKNYGIPFDNGAVIECLRTDMLEEAGYTIDDFTDITWSDFMEKAKVVKEKTGQPILTSQAGSPDLVMEMLQSCGQSLFNEDGSVNIKDNKALKPILEIYQQMVADGTIVEVTDWDQYIASINNGTVAGVINGCWIMASIVANDEQSGQWAITNMPKLEGVDGATNYSNNGGSSWVISSNCQKQDLAIDFMKSTFAGSTDLYDDIISKGALATWAPAGDTDVYAQPVEFFSNEAVYAKIVDFATKTPSNITGAFYYDARDAVGVALSNIIQSGADVDDEIATAQDTVEFNMGG
;
A
#
# COMPACT_ATOMS: atom_id res chain seq x y z
N MET A 1 -17.01 35.44 57.41
CA MET A 1 -17.68 34.77 58.59
C MET A 1 -18.83 33.93 58.05
N PRO A 2 -19.10 32.81 58.56
CA PRO A 2 -18.35 31.57 58.71
C PRO A 2 -19.09 30.43 58.01
N VAL A 3 -18.81 29.13 57.89
CA VAL A 3 -18.09 28.18 58.75
C VAL A 3 -18.40 26.76 58.10
N PHE A 4 -17.41 25.90 58.00
CA PHE A 4 -17.38 24.47 58.27
C PHE A 4 -18.46 23.54 57.62
N GLY A 5 -18.15 22.35 57.17
CA GLY A 5 -17.09 21.42 57.54
C GLY A 5 -17.28 20.03 56.90
N ARG A 6 -16.20 19.36 56.81
CA ARG A 6 -15.95 17.90 57.06
C ARG A 6 -16.88 16.86 56.37
N VAL A 7 -16.42 15.74 55.88
CA VAL A 7 -15.49 14.73 56.41
C VAL A 7 -15.11 13.71 55.29
N ASN A 8 -13.84 13.34 55.30
CA ASN A 8 -13.24 12.16 54.66
C ASN A 8 -13.98 10.84 54.94
N LYS A 9 -14.04 9.96 53.91
CA LYS A 9 -13.93 8.51 54.18
C LYS A 9 -13.16 7.83 53.04
N TYR A 10 -11.96 7.42 53.33
CA TYR A 10 -11.19 6.40 52.64
C TYR A 10 -11.92 5.07 52.70
N ILE A 11 -12.08 4.40 51.57
CA ILE A 11 -12.27 2.95 51.53
C ILE A 11 -11.22 2.38 50.59
N SER A 12 -10.22 1.76 51.19
CA SER A 12 -9.26 0.88 50.56
C SER A 12 -9.96 -0.44 50.17
N GLY A 13 -10.03 -0.75 48.92
CA GLY A 13 -10.45 -2.07 48.43
C GLY A 13 -9.34 -2.67 47.61
N GLY A 14 -8.64 -3.65 48.18
CA GLY A 14 -7.56 -4.37 47.53
C GLY A 14 -8.08 -5.22 46.35
N TYR A 15 -7.47 -5.06 45.21
CA TYR A 15 -7.66 -5.96 44.09
C TYR A 15 -6.68 -7.14 44.20
N THR A 16 -7.27 -8.31 44.46
CA THR A 16 -6.58 -9.60 44.46
C THR A 16 -6.33 -10.03 43.03
N PHE A 17 -5.07 -10.15 42.67
CA PHE A 17 -4.62 -10.71 41.39
C PHE A 17 -5.04 -12.19 41.31
N MET A 18 -6.01 -12.51 40.47
CA MET A 18 -6.33 -13.87 40.08
C MET A 18 -5.50 -14.26 38.87
N LYS A 19 -4.46 -15.06 39.08
CA LYS A 19 -3.70 -15.71 38.00
C LYS A 19 -4.62 -16.74 37.31
N ARG A 20 -5.10 -16.43 36.11
CA ARG A 20 -5.73 -17.42 35.22
C ARG A 20 -4.63 -18.20 34.49
N LYS A 21 -4.58 -19.49 34.76
CA LYS A 21 -3.76 -20.47 34.03
C LYS A 21 -4.40 -20.70 32.65
N ILE A 22 -3.67 -20.35 31.59
CA ILE A 22 -4.04 -20.74 30.21
C ILE A 22 -3.70 -22.23 30.08
N VAL A 23 -4.72 -23.04 29.81
CA VAL A 23 -4.57 -24.44 29.41
C VAL A 23 -4.54 -24.48 27.90
N ALA A 24 -3.36 -24.71 27.33
CA ALA A 24 -3.20 -24.97 25.91
C ALA A 24 -3.69 -26.41 25.62
N VAL A 25 -4.75 -26.56 24.83
CA VAL A 25 -5.16 -27.83 24.27
C VAL A 25 -4.54 -28.00 22.91
N VAL A 26 -3.52 -28.86 22.85
CA VAL A 26 -2.89 -29.32 21.60
C VAL A 26 -3.77 -30.45 21.06
N LEU A 27 -4.45 -30.22 19.94
CA LEU A 27 -5.10 -31.29 19.16
C LEU A 27 -4.08 -31.82 18.14
N ALA A 28 -3.51 -32.97 18.45
CA ALA A 28 -2.74 -33.76 17.50
C ALA A 28 -3.71 -34.64 16.69
N SER A 29 -3.91 -34.34 15.41
CA SER A 29 -4.61 -35.23 14.47
C SER A 29 -3.59 -36.12 13.76
N THR A 30 -3.56 -37.39 14.16
CA THR A 30 -2.83 -38.49 13.52
C THR A 30 -3.61 -38.97 12.30
N MET A 31 -3.11 -38.74 11.09
CA MET A 31 -3.55 -39.44 9.87
C MET A 31 -2.83 -40.80 9.77
N VAL A 32 -3.59 -41.87 9.80
CA VAL A 32 -3.14 -43.23 9.53
C VAL A 32 -3.23 -43.48 8.03
N PHE A 33 -2.08 -43.71 7.40
CA PHE A 33 -2.00 -44.27 6.03
C PHE A 33 -2.15 -45.76 6.09
N GLY A 34 -3.22 -46.27 5.45
CA GLY A 34 -3.40 -47.70 5.21
C GLY A 34 -2.81 -48.06 3.86
N MET A 35 -1.72 -48.85 3.87
CA MET A 35 -1.23 -49.57 2.69
C MET A 35 -2.01 -50.87 2.53
N THR A 36 -2.58 -51.10 1.34
CA THR A 36 -2.94 -52.46 0.89
C THR A 36 -2.23 -52.75 -0.43
N ALA A 37 -1.33 -53.69 -0.33
CA ALA A 37 -0.64 -54.33 -1.47
C ALA A 37 -1.38 -55.64 -1.81
N CYS A 38 -1.55 -55.94 -3.11
CA CYS A 38 -1.64 -57.24 -3.76
C CYS A 38 -1.67 -56.94 -5.25
N GLY A 39 -0.86 -57.46 -6.17
CA GLY A 39 -0.13 -58.71 -6.28
C GLY A 39 -0.50 -59.39 -7.55
N SER A 40 0.48 -59.70 -8.41
CA SER A 40 0.58 -60.81 -9.37
C SER A 40 0.25 -60.59 -10.82
N SER A 41 1.29 -60.49 -11.61
CA SER A 41 1.79 -61.41 -12.67
C SER A 41 1.05 -61.47 -14.03
N GLY A 42 1.87 -61.35 -15.09
CA GLY A 42 1.58 -61.84 -16.43
C GLY A 42 2.38 -61.15 -17.52
N ALA A 43 3.43 -61.84 -17.98
CA ALA A 43 4.35 -61.42 -19.05
C ALA A 43 3.73 -61.55 -20.44
N SER A 44 4.14 -60.72 -21.41
CA SER A 44 4.83 -61.09 -22.64
C SER A 44 4.96 -59.95 -23.65
N ASP A 45 6.21 -59.77 -24.07
CA ASP A 45 6.80 -59.35 -25.34
C ASP A 45 5.97 -58.64 -26.42
N SER A 46 6.43 -57.49 -26.89
CA SER A 46 7.25 -57.28 -28.08
C SER A 46 7.34 -55.80 -28.53
N SER A 47 8.58 -55.37 -28.66
CA SER A 47 9.20 -54.38 -29.58
C SER A 47 8.35 -53.39 -30.36
N SER A 48 8.61 -52.09 -30.28
CA SER A 48 9.41 -51.29 -31.22
C SER A 48 9.29 -49.78 -31.01
N THR A 49 10.44 -49.15 -30.90
CA THR A 49 10.90 -47.84 -31.37
C THR A 49 9.94 -46.64 -31.40
N GLY A 50 10.34 -45.57 -30.66
CA GLY A 50 10.29 -44.22 -31.21
C GLY A 50 9.90 -43.11 -30.26
N SER A 51 10.90 -42.35 -29.83
CA SER A 51 10.95 -40.91 -29.50
C SER A 51 10.14 -40.37 -28.35
N ASP A 52 10.92 -39.92 -27.39
CA ASP A 52 10.83 -38.91 -26.37
C ASP A 52 9.68 -37.88 -26.43
N ALA A 53 8.93 -37.80 -25.38
CA ALA A 53 8.48 -36.58 -24.72
C ALA A 53 8.19 -36.92 -23.25
N ALA A 54 9.16 -36.67 -22.39
CA ALA A 54 8.99 -36.66 -20.94
C ALA A 54 8.17 -35.43 -20.56
N THR A 55 6.97 -35.64 -20.08
CA THR A 55 6.27 -34.67 -19.23
C THR A 55 6.70 -34.95 -17.81
N ASP A 56 7.63 -34.17 -17.36
CA ASP A 56 8.05 -34.12 -15.96
C ASP A 56 7.02 -33.25 -15.22
N ASP A 57 6.19 -33.90 -14.43
CA ASP A 57 5.23 -33.28 -13.52
C ASP A 57 5.98 -32.94 -12.24
N THR A 58 6.82 -31.89 -12.29
CA THR A 58 7.42 -31.31 -11.11
C THR A 58 6.43 -30.27 -10.55
N ALA A 59 5.77 -30.63 -9.46
CA ALA A 59 5.21 -29.67 -8.54
C ALA A 59 6.35 -28.67 -8.18
N THR A 60 6.21 -27.45 -8.65
CA THR A 60 7.07 -26.35 -8.22
C THR A 60 6.74 -26.07 -6.77
N ASP A 61 7.68 -26.44 -5.92
CA ASP A 61 7.80 -25.98 -4.53
C ASP A 61 8.00 -24.45 -4.59
N ASP A 62 7.06 -23.70 -4.04
CA ASP A 62 7.06 -22.23 -3.93
C ASP A 62 8.01 -21.80 -2.79
N GLY A 63 9.26 -22.18 -2.89
CA GLY A 63 10.28 -22.01 -1.85
C GLY A 63 11.57 -21.36 -2.34
N SER A 64 11.56 -20.33 -3.21
CA SER A 64 12.81 -19.76 -3.72
C SER A 64 12.95 -18.23 -3.60
N GLU A 65 12.03 -17.49 -2.98
CA GLU A 65 12.20 -16.03 -2.78
C GLU A 65 13.05 -15.68 -1.55
N ASP A 66 13.19 -16.56 -0.56
CA ASP A 66 13.99 -16.31 0.67
C ASP A 66 15.51 -16.48 0.53
N ALA A 67 16.03 -16.92 -0.59
CA ALA A 67 17.44 -17.29 -0.74
C ALA A 67 18.41 -16.09 -0.85
N ASN A 68 17.92 -14.85 -0.95
CA ASN A 68 18.74 -13.66 -1.21
C ASN A 68 18.52 -12.50 -0.23
N VAL A 69 17.85 -12.74 0.89
CA VAL A 69 17.58 -11.70 1.91
C VAL A 69 18.79 -11.55 2.81
N THR A 70 19.36 -10.34 2.85
CA THR A 70 20.38 -9.98 3.85
C THR A 70 19.70 -9.65 5.17
N GLU A 71 19.89 -10.50 6.17
CA GLU A 71 19.42 -10.29 7.53
C GLU A 71 20.47 -9.55 8.37
N GLY A 72 19.98 -8.69 9.25
CA GLY A 72 20.81 -7.93 10.18
C GLY A 72 21.55 -6.76 9.55
N SER A 73 22.37 -6.10 10.36
CA SER A 73 23.27 -5.03 9.94
C SER A 73 24.55 -5.63 9.32
N SER A 74 25.06 -5.00 8.26
CA SER A 74 26.34 -5.40 7.63
C SER A 74 27.53 -5.20 8.55
N ASP A 75 28.53 -6.11 8.49
CA ASP A 75 29.83 -5.94 9.17
C ASP A 75 30.72 -4.85 8.53
N ASP A 76 30.43 -4.45 7.28
CA ASP A 76 31.13 -3.35 6.61
C ASP A 76 30.62 -2.00 7.16
N GLU A 77 31.52 -1.21 7.72
CA GLU A 77 31.22 0.09 8.34
C GLU A 77 30.61 1.12 7.36
N ASN A 78 30.78 0.93 6.04
CA ASN A 78 30.28 1.81 4.99
C ASN A 78 29.07 1.24 4.24
N THR A 79 28.56 0.10 4.64
CA THR A 79 27.41 -0.54 3.98
C THR A 79 26.21 -0.58 4.90
N LEU A 80 25.05 -0.06 4.44
CA LEU A 80 23.76 -0.16 5.12
C LEU A 80 22.90 -1.22 4.44
N THR A 81 22.29 -2.12 5.21
CA THR A 81 21.32 -3.09 4.73
C THR A 81 19.93 -2.47 4.65
N VAL A 82 19.21 -2.75 3.57
CA VAL A 82 17.91 -2.12 3.31
C VAL A 82 16.87 -3.15 2.86
N TRP A 83 15.68 -3.13 3.45
CA TRP A 83 14.53 -3.90 2.98
C TRP A 83 13.49 -2.99 2.34
N THR A 84 13.08 -3.32 1.11
CA THR A 84 12.05 -2.60 0.36
C THR A 84 11.55 -3.48 -0.79
N TRP A 85 10.53 -3.08 -1.57
CA TRP A 85 9.76 -4.05 -2.35
C TRP A 85 9.68 -3.84 -3.86
N ASP A 86 9.87 -2.62 -4.41
CA ASP A 86 9.61 -2.36 -5.83
C ASP A 86 10.88 -1.92 -6.56
N PRO A 87 11.40 -2.77 -7.49
CA PRO A 87 12.61 -2.48 -8.27
C PRO A 87 12.53 -1.19 -9.10
N ASN A 88 11.32 -0.86 -9.60
CA ASN A 88 11.13 0.29 -10.47
C ASN A 88 10.87 1.58 -9.70
N PHE A 89 10.61 1.50 -8.41
CA PHE A 89 10.18 2.62 -7.59
C PHE A 89 11.11 2.86 -6.40
N ASN A 90 10.90 2.17 -5.29
CA ASN A 90 11.63 2.45 -4.05
C ASN A 90 13.03 1.85 -3.98
N ILE A 91 13.29 0.69 -4.62
CA ILE A 91 14.66 0.16 -4.77
C ILE A 91 15.48 1.11 -5.64
N TYR A 92 14.95 1.52 -6.79
CA TYR A 92 15.58 2.51 -7.62
C TYR A 92 15.92 3.81 -6.86
N ALA A 93 14.98 4.29 -6.02
CA ALA A 93 15.16 5.53 -5.27
C ALA A 93 16.28 5.44 -4.24
N ILE A 94 16.34 4.35 -3.45
CA ILE A 94 17.38 4.18 -2.42
C ILE A 94 18.77 3.93 -3.03
N GLU A 95 18.84 3.20 -4.15
CA GLU A 95 20.09 3.01 -4.90
C GLU A 95 20.58 4.33 -5.49
N LYS A 96 19.68 5.15 -6.06
CA LYS A 96 20.02 6.48 -6.56
C LYS A 96 20.48 7.42 -5.45
N ALA A 97 19.83 7.38 -4.29
CA ALA A 97 20.26 8.11 -3.10
C ALA A 97 21.69 7.70 -2.69
N ALA A 98 22.00 6.41 -2.71
CA ALA A 98 23.33 5.89 -2.39
C ALA A 98 24.38 6.35 -3.41
N GLU A 99 24.06 6.37 -4.71
CA GLU A 99 24.95 6.92 -5.75
C GLU A 99 25.26 8.41 -5.51
N ILE A 100 24.27 9.20 -5.12
CA ILE A 100 24.43 10.62 -4.83
C ILE A 100 25.31 10.81 -3.59
N TYR A 101 25.00 10.11 -2.52
CA TYR A 101 25.72 10.19 -1.24
C TYR A 101 27.19 9.74 -1.37
N ALA A 102 27.45 8.68 -2.16
CA ALA A 102 28.79 8.15 -2.39
C ALA A 102 29.75 9.14 -3.09
N LYS A 103 29.24 10.21 -3.75
CA LYS A 103 30.09 11.24 -4.36
C LYS A 103 30.96 11.95 -3.33
N ASP A 104 30.37 12.21 -2.15
CA ASP A 104 31.07 12.87 -1.04
C ASP A 104 31.55 11.89 0.04
N HIS A 105 31.06 10.63 0.01
CA HIS A 105 31.40 9.54 0.94
C HIS A 105 31.93 8.31 0.20
N PRO A 106 33.18 8.34 -0.32
CA PRO A 106 33.72 7.25 -1.13
C PRO A 106 33.74 5.92 -0.37
N GLY A 107 33.16 4.89 -0.99
CA GLY A 107 33.06 3.56 -0.43
C GLY A 107 31.71 3.25 0.23
N PHE A 108 30.82 4.24 0.39
CA PHE A 108 29.46 4.03 0.86
C PHE A 108 28.66 3.16 -0.09
N LYS A 109 27.85 2.27 0.44
CA LYS A 109 26.95 1.37 -0.29
C LYS A 109 25.67 1.10 0.49
N VAL A 110 24.63 0.73 -0.24
CA VAL A 110 23.44 0.05 0.29
C VAL A 110 23.44 -1.39 -0.22
N ASP A 111 23.05 -2.32 0.64
CA ASP A 111 22.78 -3.74 0.31
C ASP A 111 21.26 -3.92 0.41
N VAL A 112 20.60 -3.93 -0.75
CA VAL A 112 19.14 -3.89 -0.83
C VAL A 112 18.59 -5.29 -1.04
N SER A 113 17.71 -5.72 -0.16
CA SER A 113 16.91 -6.94 -0.33
C SER A 113 15.51 -6.55 -0.81
N GLU A 114 15.09 -7.12 -1.93
CA GLU A 114 13.72 -7.03 -2.42
C GLU A 114 12.83 -7.95 -1.60
N ILE A 115 11.93 -7.37 -0.80
CA ILE A 115 11.01 -8.10 0.07
C ILE A 115 9.64 -7.42 -0.02
N LYS A 116 8.58 -8.18 -0.29
CA LYS A 116 7.21 -7.63 -0.33
C LYS A 116 6.86 -6.93 0.98
N SER A 117 6.06 -5.87 0.91
CA SER A 117 5.68 -5.07 2.08
C SER A 117 5.10 -5.92 3.21
N ASP A 118 4.19 -6.84 2.90
CA ASP A 118 3.55 -7.73 3.89
C ASP A 118 4.56 -8.70 4.53
N ASP A 119 5.57 -9.13 3.77
CA ASP A 119 6.64 -10.00 4.28
C ASP A 119 7.59 -9.23 5.19
N ILE A 120 7.86 -7.94 4.90
CA ILE A 120 8.59 -7.05 5.83
C ILE A 120 7.82 -6.98 7.16
N GLU A 121 6.52 -6.70 7.13
CA GLU A 121 5.68 -6.63 8.33
C GLU A 121 5.68 -7.95 9.13
N THR A 122 5.62 -9.08 8.42
CA THR A 122 5.69 -10.42 9.02
C THR A 122 7.04 -10.65 9.71
N ARG A 123 8.15 -10.25 9.07
CA ARG A 123 9.51 -10.36 9.64
C ARG A 123 9.68 -9.46 10.86
N LEU A 124 9.17 -8.22 10.83
CA LEU A 124 9.16 -7.32 11.99
C LEU A 124 8.42 -7.94 13.18
N THR A 125 7.22 -8.47 12.95
CA THR A 125 6.41 -9.13 13.98
C THR A 125 7.10 -10.38 14.53
N THR A 126 7.75 -11.15 13.68
CA THR A 126 8.50 -12.36 14.05
C THR A 126 9.71 -12.03 14.92
N ALA A 127 10.52 -11.03 14.54
CA ALA A 127 11.67 -10.59 15.29
C ALA A 127 11.28 -10.13 16.72
N VAL A 128 10.23 -9.32 16.84
CA VAL A 128 9.70 -8.88 18.15
C VAL A 128 9.19 -10.07 18.98
N SER A 129 8.43 -10.98 18.36
CA SER A 129 7.88 -12.14 19.07
C SER A 129 8.96 -13.09 19.56
N ALA A 130 10.05 -13.21 18.82
CA ALA A 130 11.24 -13.96 19.21
C ALA A 130 12.09 -13.25 20.28
N GLY A 131 11.89 -11.93 20.47
CA GLY A 131 12.75 -11.09 21.30
C GLY A 131 14.15 -10.93 20.74
N ASP A 132 14.31 -11.08 19.42
CA ASP A 132 15.58 -10.98 18.72
C ASP A 132 15.45 -10.04 17.52
N LEU A 133 15.90 -8.80 17.70
CA LEU A 133 15.89 -7.78 16.66
C LEU A 133 17.15 -7.81 15.78
N SER A 134 18.10 -8.73 16.04
CA SER A 134 19.37 -8.78 15.32
C SER A 134 19.22 -9.17 13.84
N THR A 135 18.08 -9.74 13.48
CA THR A 135 17.72 -10.09 12.09
C THR A 135 17.22 -8.89 11.28
N LEU A 136 16.84 -7.78 11.93
CA LEU A 136 16.34 -6.59 11.25
C LEU A 136 17.45 -5.84 10.51
N PRO A 137 17.19 -5.28 9.32
CA PRO A 137 18.16 -4.51 8.54
C PRO A 137 18.50 -3.19 9.23
N ASP A 138 19.46 -2.44 8.67
CA ASP A 138 19.75 -1.08 9.13
C ASP A 138 18.59 -0.12 8.81
N ILE A 139 17.97 -0.27 7.62
CA ILE A 139 16.88 0.57 7.12
C ILE A 139 15.80 -0.32 6.51
N PHE A 140 14.55 0.03 6.70
CA PHE A 140 13.44 -0.58 5.97
C PHE A 140 12.40 0.45 5.56
N LEU A 141 11.67 0.16 4.49
CA LEU A 141 10.54 0.98 4.07
C LEU A 141 9.28 0.45 4.76
N MET A 142 8.41 1.36 5.21
CA MET A 142 7.12 1.03 5.82
C MET A 142 6.02 1.85 5.18
N GLN A 143 4.89 1.21 4.87
CA GLN A 143 3.70 1.90 4.40
C GLN A 143 3.15 2.80 5.51
N ASP A 144 2.72 4.01 5.15
CA ASP A 144 2.22 4.99 6.11
C ASP A 144 1.04 4.48 6.93
N ASN A 145 0.13 3.77 6.29
CA ASN A 145 -1.05 3.23 6.96
C ASN A 145 -0.72 2.15 8.01
N SER A 146 0.43 1.50 7.90
CA SER A 146 0.93 0.51 8.88
C SER A 146 1.64 1.15 10.06
N PHE A 147 2.14 2.38 9.90
CA PHE A 147 3.04 3.00 10.87
C PHE A 147 2.46 3.05 12.29
N GLN A 148 1.21 3.50 12.43
CA GLN A 148 0.56 3.62 13.74
C GLN A 148 0.41 2.27 14.46
N LYS A 149 0.11 1.20 13.72
CA LYS A 149 0.04 -0.16 14.25
C LYS A 149 1.38 -0.60 14.84
N TYR A 150 2.44 -0.45 14.05
CA TYR A 150 3.77 -0.92 14.45
C TYR A 150 4.41 -0.02 15.51
N ALA A 151 4.32 1.30 15.37
CA ALA A 151 4.85 2.24 16.36
C ALA A 151 4.15 2.12 17.72
N THR A 152 2.85 1.80 17.74
CA THR A 152 2.09 1.61 18.99
C THR A 152 2.42 0.28 19.65
N ASN A 153 2.45 -0.82 18.89
CA ASN A 153 2.58 -2.16 19.44
C ASN A 153 4.03 -2.61 19.61
N TYR A 154 4.95 -2.09 18.78
CA TYR A 154 6.34 -2.51 18.71
C TYR A 154 7.31 -1.33 18.64
N PRO A 155 7.23 -0.35 19.57
CA PRO A 155 8.04 0.88 19.51
C PRO A 155 9.54 0.59 19.51
N ASP A 156 9.96 -0.54 20.07
CA ASP A 156 11.37 -0.93 20.20
C ASP A 156 12.06 -1.26 18.87
N ILE A 157 11.33 -1.39 17.76
CA ILE A 157 11.93 -1.62 16.43
C ILE A 157 12.39 -0.33 15.74
N PHE A 158 11.97 0.84 16.24
CA PHE A 158 12.20 2.13 15.60
C PHE A 158 13.28 2.95 16.30
N THR A 159 14.10 3.63 15.52
CA THR A 159 14.96 4.70 16.01
C THR A 159 14.16 6.01 16.12
N ASP A 160 14.22 6.68 17.27
CA ASP A 160 13.62 8.00 17.46
C ASP A 160 14.45 9.05 16.70
N LEU A 161 13.85 9.68 15.70
CA LEU A 161 14.49 10.65 14.81
C LEU A 161 14.22 12.10 15.20
N THR A 162 13.51 12.35 16.30
CA THR A 162 13.08 13.70 16.73
C THR A 162 14.25 14.67 16.83
N ASP A 163 15.36 14.22 17.41
CA ASP A 163 16.58 15.02 17.61
C ASP A 163 17.69 14.69 16.60
N SER A 164 17.37 14.01 15.48
CA SER A 164 18.34 13.61 14.45
C SER A 164 18.96 14.77 13.67
N GLY A 165 18.38 15.96 13.76
CA GLY A 165 18.75 17.14 12.97
C GLY A 165 18.17 17.12 11.55
N ILE A 166 17.25 16.20 11.23
CA ILE A 166 16.36 16.28 10.06
C ILE A 166 15.30 17.35 10.37
N ASP A 167 15.11 18.28 9.42
CA ASP A 167 14.08 19.32 9.56
C ASP A 167 12.71 18.82 9.05
N PHE A 168 11.96 18.18 9.92
CA PHE A 168 10.63 17.66 9.61
C PHE A 168 9.61 18.75 9.27
N SER A 169 9.88 20.03 9.57
CA SER A 169 9.00 21.13 9.16
C SER A 169 9.00 21.39 7.65
N GLN A 170 10.00 20.87 6.93
CA GLN A 170 10.12 20.96 5.47
C GLN A 170 9.37 19.84 4.74
N PHE A 171 8.73 18.94 5.45
CA PHE A 171 7.88 17.90 4.86
C PHE A 171 6.40 18.26 5.00
N SER A 172 5.56 17.65 4.15
CA SER A 172 4.10 17.72 4.36
C SER A 172 3.74 17.24 5.76
N GLN A 173 3.08 18.09 6.54
CA GLN A 173 2.73 17.75 7.94
C GLN A 173 1.72 16.59 8.01
N ALA A 174 0.85 16.44 7.01
CA ALA A 174 -0.04 15.29 6.88
C ALA A 174 0.74 13.99 6.72
N LYS A 175 1.86 14.03 5.99
CA LYS A 175 2.76 12.90 5.78
C LYS A 175 3.56 12.56 7.04
N VAL A 176 4.15 13.57 7.70
CA VAL A 176 4.89 13.40 8.96
C VAL A 176 4.01 12.82 10.07
N ALA A 177 2.70 13.13 10.05
CA ALA A 177 1.76 12.64 11.06
C ALA A 177 1.64 11.11 11.08
N TYR A 178 1.78 10.43 9.95
CA TYR A 178 1.72 8.95 9.89
C TYR A 178 2.84 8.30 10.72
N SER A 179 4.05 8.84 10.66
CA SER A 179 5.22 8.31 11.35
C SER A 179 5.52 9.02 12.69
N THR A 180 4.60 9.84 13.19
CA THR A 180 4.70 10.51 14.48
C THR A 180 3.79 9.86 15.52
N LEU A 181 4.37 9.45 16.65
CA LEU A 181 3.63 8.90 17.79
C LEU A 181 4.13 9.55 19.08
N ASP A 182 3.21 10.02 19.93
CA ASP A 182 3.53 10.68 21.20
C ASP A 182 4.55 11.84 21.09
N GLY A 183 4.51 12.56 19.97
CA GLY A 183 5.41 13.69 19.67
C GLY A 183 6.80 13.30 19.21
N LYS A 184 7.05 12.03 18.91
CA LYS A 184 8.31 11.51 18.39
C LYS A 184 8.17 11.11 16.92
N ASN A 185 9.18 11.44 16.13
CA ASN A 185 9.23 11.05 14.73
C ASN A 185 10.05 9.76 14.55
N TYR A 186 9.47 8.78 13.88
CA TYR A 186 10.07 7.46 13.64
C TYR A 186 10.33 7.14 12.17
N GLY A 187 9.90 8.00 11.24
CA GLY A 187 10.07 7.79 9.82
C GLY A 187 10.43 9.05 9.05
N ILE A 188 11.18 8.91 7.99
CA ILE A 188 11.49 9.95 7.02
C ILE A 188 10.51 9.78 5.85
N PRO A 189 9.58 10.73 5.61
CA PRO A 189 8.64 10.65 4.51
C PRO A 189 9.35 10.46 3.16
N PHE A 190 8.93 9.46 2.38
CA PHE A 190 9.54 9.14 1.10
C PHE A 190 8.68 9.60 -0.06
N ASP A 191 7.50 9.02 -0.23
CA ASP A 191 6.63 9.29 -1.38
C ASP A 191 5.22 9.70 -0.97
N ASN A 192 4.49 10.23 -1.95
CA ASN A 192 3.10 10.62 -1.82
C ASN A 192 2.23 9.70 -2.68
N GLY A 193 1.07 9.31 -2.17
CA GLY A 193 0.13 8.44 -2.85
C GLY A 193 -1.05 9.18 -3.47
N ALA A 194 -0.91 10.46 -3.88
CA ALA A 194 -2.00 11.20 -4.50
C ALA A 194 -2.65 10.39 -5.62
N VAL A 195 -3.95 10.19 -5.55
CA VAL A 195 -4.69 9.39 -6.53
C VAL A 195 -4.81 10.14 -7.85
N ILE A 196 -4.50 9.43 -8.92
CA ILE A 196 -4.65 9.89 -10.31
C ILE A 196 -5.56 8.94 -11.07
N GLU A 197 -6.32 9.48 -11.99
CA GLU A 197 -6.98 8.72 -13.05
C GLU A 197 -6.15 8.86 -14.32
N CYS A 198 -5.59 7.74 -14.80
CA CYS A 198 -4.86 7.67 -16.06
C CYS A 198 -5.70 6.99 -17.11
N LEU A 199 -5.92 7.64 -18.25
CA LEU A 199 -6.76 7.12 -19.33
C LEU A 199 -6.01 7.11 -20.67
N ARG A 200 -6.31 6.09 -21.48
CA ARG A 200 -5.82 5.92 -22.85
C ARG A 200 -6.54 6.88 -23.79
N THR A 201 -5.83 7.91 -24.24
CA THR A 201 -6.40 8.96 -25.10
C THR A 201 -6.90 8.42 -26.44
N ASP A 202 -6.22 7.44 -27.02
CA ASP A 202 -6.63 6.78 -28.26
C ASP A 202 -7.95 6.01 -28.09
N MET A 203 -8.16 5.33 -26.97
CA MET A 203 -9.42 4.65 -26.67
C MET A 203 -10.55 5.63 -26.34
N LEU A 204 -10.24 6.75 -25.68
CA LEU A 204 -11.22 7.82 -25.47
C LEU A 204 -11.66 8.44 -26.80
N GLU A 205 -10.73 8.74 -27.71
CA GLU A 205 -11.04 9.27 -29.04
C GLU A 205 -11.92 8.32 -29.85
N GLU A 206 -11.66 7.00 -29.80
CA GLU A 206 -12.52 5.99 -30.43
C GLU A 206 -13.95 6.02 -29.86
N ALA A 207 -14.09 6.30 -28.58
CA ALA A 207 -15.39 6.47 -27.92
C ALA A 207 -16.03 7.84 -28.13
N GLY A 208 -15.31 8.79 -28.74
CA GLY A 208 -15.77 10.16 -29.01
C GLY A 208 -15.57 11.11 -27.83
N TYR A 209 -14.64 10.81 -26.94
CA TYR A 209 -14.29 11.59 -25.76
C TYR A 209 -12.87 12.11 -25.80
N THR A 210 -12.59 13.06 -24.93
CA THR A 210 -11.27 13.56 -24.58
C THR A 210 -11.05 13.41 -23.08
N ILE A 211 -9.84 13.67 -22.59
CA ILE A 211 -9.55 13.63 -21.13
C ILE A 211 -10.36 14.68 -20.36
N ASP A 212 -10.71 15.83 -20.99
CA ASP A 212 -11.50 16.89 -20.35
C ASP A 212 -12.92 16.42 -20.01
N ASP A 213 -13.46 15.44 -20.76
CA ASP A 213 -14.76 14.83 -20.49
C ASP A 213 -14.77 13.98 -19.21
N PHE A 214 -13.59 13.62 -18.69
CA PHE A 214 -13.40 12.85 -17.46
C PHE A 214 -12.88 13.71 -16.30
N THR A 215 -12.60 14.98 -16.52
CA THR A 215 -12.09 15.90 -15.49
C THR A 215 -13.23 16.48 -14.66
N ASP A 216 -13.06 16.51 -13.34
CA ASP A 216 -14.03 17.07 -12.36
C ASP A 216 -15.44 16.49 -12.43
N ILE A 217 -15.58 15.24 -12.87
CA ILE A 217 -16.88 14.57 -13.03
C ILE A 217 -17.31 13.82 -11.77
N THR A 218 -18.54 13.32 -11.82
CA THR A 218 -19.11 12.46 -10.78
C THR A 218 -18.97 10.98 -11.15
N TRP A 219 -19.16 10.09 -10.16
CA TRP A 219 -19.20 8.65 -10.44
C TRP A 219 -20.35 8.25 -11.35
N SER A 220 -21.51 8.92 -11.26
CA SER A 220 -22.63 8.68 -12.18
C SER A 220 -22.25 9.01 -13.62
N ASP A 221 -21.64 10.17 -13.85
CA ASP A 221 -21.15 10.57 -15.18
C ASP A 221 -20.07 9.61 -15.70
N PHE A 222 -19.16 9.22 -14.81
CA PHE A 222 -18.09 8.26 -15.15
C PHE A 222 -18.67 6.91 -15.60
N MET A 223 -19.62 6.35 -14.87
CA MET A 223 -20.24 5.07 -15.19
C MET A 223 -20.95 5.09 -16.55
N GLU A 224 -21.63 6.21 -16.87
CA GLU A 224 -22.27 6.37 -18.19
C GLU A 224 -21.23 6.39 -19.32
N LYS A 225 -20.14 7.17 -19.15
CA LYS A 225 -19.05 7.26 -20.13
C LYS A 225 -18.28 5.94 -20.25
N ALA A 226 -18.03 5.25 -19.14
CA ALA A 226 -17.39 3.94 -19.10
C ALA A 226 -18.11 2.90 -19.96
N LYS A 227 -19.45 2.90 -19.95
CA LYS A 227 -20.26 2.02 -20.82
C LYS A 227 -20.05 2.34 -22.28
N VAL A 228 -19.98 3.62 -22.64
CA VAL A 228 -19.73 4.04 -24.03
C VAL A 228 -18.32 3.65 -24.48
N VAL A 229 -17.29 3.87 -23.63
CA VAL A 229 -15.91 3.44 -23.92
C VAL A 229 -15.89 1.94 -24.20
N LYS A 230 -16.48 1.15 -23.31
CA LYS A 230 -16.55 -0.32 -23.50
C LYS A 230 -17.32 -0.72 -24.76
N GLU A 231 -18.43 -0.05 -25.08
CA GLU A 231 -19.21 -0.35 -26.29
C GLU A 231 -18.40 -0.09 -27.57
N LYS A 232 -17.60 0.98 -27.59
CA LYS A 232 -16.84 1.39 -28.79
C LYS A 232 -15.54 0.63 -28.95
N THR A 233 -14.78 0.50 -27.87
CA THR A 233 -13.43 -0.10 -27.91
C THR A 233 -13.42 -1.62 -27.65
N GLY A 234 -14.50 -2.15 -27.07
CA GLY A 234 -14.55 -3.52 -26.59
C GLY A 234 -13.79 -3.74 -25.27
N GLN A 235 -13.13 -2.72 -24.73
CA GLN A 235 -12.29 -2.82 -23.51
C GLN A 235 -13.03 -2.19 -22.31
N PRO A 236 -12.95 -2.81 -21.11
CA PRO A 236 -13.39 -2.17 -19.88
C PRO A 236 -12.55 -0.89 -19.61
N ILE A 237 -13.13 0.05 -18.86
CA ILE A 237 -12.41 1.29 -18.58
C ILE A 237 -11.39 1.11 -17.45
N LEU A 238 -11.68 0.28 -16.45
CA LEU A 238 -10.81 0.06 -15.30
C LEU A 238 -10.51 -1.44 -15.08
N THR A 239 -9.43 -1.69 -14.36
CA THR A 239 -9.07 -2.97 -13.77
C THR A 239 -9.00 -2.86 -12.25
N SER A 240 -9.22 -3.95 -11.54
CA SER A 240 -9.05 -4.06 -10.08
C SER A 240 -8.62 -5.48 -9.71
N GLN A 241 -7.92 -5.65 -8.59
CA GLN A 241 -7.68 -6.99 -8.05
C GLN A 241 -8.92 -7.46 -7.29
N ALA A 242 -9.34 -8.69 -7.54
CA ALA A 242 -10.49 -9.28 -6.87
C ALA A 242 -10.30 -9.29 -5.34
N GLY A 243 -11.23 -8.66 -4.63
CA GLY A 243 -11.20 -8.55 -3.17
C GLY A 243 -10.29 -7.45 -2.62
N SER A 244 -9.49 -6.77 -3.46
CA SER A 244 -8.78 -5.57 -3.01
C SER A 244 -9.76 -4.41 -2.83
N PRO A 245 -9.81 -3.77 -1.66
CA PRO A 245 -10.67 -2.62 -1.45
C PRO A 245 -10.02 -1.29 -1.86
N ASP A 246 -8.91 -1.26 -2.59
CA ASP A 246 -8.15 -0.04 -2.87
C ASP A 246 -9.01 1.06 -3.46
N LEU A 247 -9.72 0.80 -4.56
CA LEU A 247 -10.61 1.78 -5.17
C LEU A 247 -11.73 2.23 -4.21
N VAL A 248 -12.24 1.31 -3.37
CA VAL A 248 -13.26 1.63 -2.34
C VAL A 248 -12.67 2.59 -1.31
N MET A 249 -11.43 2.37 -0.87
CA MET A 249 -10.74 3.25 0.09
C MET A 249 -10.42 4.62 -0.53
N GLU A 250 -10.00 4.66 -1.79
CA GLU A 250 -9.78 5.89 -2.55
C GLU A 250 -11.06 6.72 -2.64
N MET A 251 -12.17 6.09 -3.01
CA MET A 251 -13.48 6.74 -3.04
C MET A 251 -13.91 7.22 -1.65
N LEU A 252 -13.66 6.44 -0.60
CA LEU A 252 -14.03 6.79 0.78
C LEU A 252 -13.27 8.03 1.26
N GLN A 253 -11.95 8.04 1.07
CA GLN A 253 -11.11 9.18 1.46
C GLN A 253 -11.47 10.43 0.64
N SER A 254 -11.81 10.31 -0.64
CA SER A 254 -12.25 11.44 -1.46
C SER A 254 -13.50 12.12 -0.91
N CYS A 255 -14.29 11.40 -0.11
CA CYS A 255 -15.46 11.95 0.60
C CYS A 255 -15.11 12.57 1.96
N GLY A 256 -13.81 12.61 2.35
CA GLY A 256 -13.41 13.02 3.69
C GLY A 256 -13.92 12.07 4.77
N GLN A 257 -14.15 10.79 4.42
CA GLN A 257 -14.64 9.75 5.31
C GLN A 257 -13.52 8.75 5.61
N SER A 258 -13.56 8.16 6.80
CA SER A 258 -12.61 7.15 7.26
C SER A 258 -13.35 6.00 7.90
N LEU A 259 -12.69 4.83 8.00
CA LEU A 259 -13.25 3.63 8.68
C LEU A 259 -13.27 3.76 10.20
N PHE A 260 -12.68 4.82 10.73
CA PHE A 260 -12.67 5.17 12.16
C PHE A 260 -13.13 6.60 12.37
N ASN A 261 -13.71 6.87 13.53
CA ASN A 261 -13.99 8.21 14.04
C ASN A 261 -12.72 8.79 14.71
N GLU A 262 -12.73 10.10 14.99
CA GLU A 262 -11.63 10.79 15.67
C GLU A 262 -11.34 10.23 17.09
N ASP A 263 -12.33 9.62 17.74
CA ASP A 263 -12.19 8.97 19.03
C ASP A 263 -11.66 7.52 18.98
N GLY A 264 -11.35 7.04 17.76
CA GLY A 264 -10.85 5.69 17.50
C GLY A 264 -11.94 4.61 17.42
N SER A 265 -13.21 4.95 17.57
CA SER A 265 -14.31 4.00 17.36
C SER A 265 -14.48 3.64 15.88
N VAL A 266 -14.94 2.42 15.61
CA VAL A 266 -15.17 1.92 14.24
C VAL A 266 -16.32 2.69 13.57
N ASN A 267 -16.13 3.11 12.32
CA ASN A 267 -17.08 3.86 11.52
C ASN A 267 -17.30 3.17 10.16
N ILE A 268 -17.72 1.92 10.18
CA ILE A 268 -18.03 1.12 8.97
C ILE A 268 -19.53 1.13 8.72
N LYS A 269 -20.33 0.66 9.70
CA LYS A 269 -21.79 0.51 9.57
C LYS A 269 -22.52 1.83 9.42
N ASP A 270 -22.11 2.86 10.13
CA ASP A 270 -22.74 4.18 10.10
C ASP A 270 -22.09 5.14 9.09
N ASN A 271 -21.14 4.66 8.31
CA ASN A 271 -20.45 5.42 7.28
C ASN A 271 -21.37 5.70 6.09
N LYS A 272 -21.67 6.98 5.87
CA LYS A 272 -22.64 7.40 4.84
C LYS A 272 -22.16 7.21 3.40
N ALA A 273 -20.85 7.12 3.20
CA ALA A 273 -20.24 6.97 1.89
C ALA A 273 -20.01 5.51 1.50
N LEU A 274 -19.78 4.60 2.47
CA LEU A 274 -19.32 3.24 2.17
C LEU A 274 -20.34 2.44 1.36
N LYS A 275 -21.62 2.46 1.76
CA LYS A 275 -22.65 1.72 1.03
C LYS A 275 -22.79 2.16 -0.44
N PRO A 276 -23.01 3.45 -0.78
CA PRO A 276 -23.07 3.85 -2.17
C PRO A 276 -21.78 3.56 -2.96
N ILE A 277 -20.62 3.58 -2.32
CA ILE A 277 -19.36 3.21 -2.96
C ILE A 277 -19.35 1.72 -3.35
N LEU A 278 -19.74 0.83 -2.45
CA LEU A 278 -19.83 -0.60 -2.72
C LEU A 278 -20.87 -0.91 -3.81
N GLU A 279 -22.00 -0.21 -3.81
CA GLU A 279 -23.03 -0.34 -4.85
C GLU A 279 -22.53 0.13 -6.22
N ILE A 280 -21.77 1.24 -6.30
CA ILE A 280 -21.12 1.72 -7.54
C ILE A 280 -20.13 0.67 -8.05
N TYR A 281 -19.26 0.16 -7.21
CA TYR A 281 -18.28 -0.85 -7.58
C TYR A 281 -18.98 -2.12 -8.10
N GLN A 282 -19.97 -2.62 -7.37
CA GLN A 282 -20.79 -3.76 -7.78
C GLN A 282 -21.44 -3.55 -9.15
N GLN A 283 -22.02 -2.37 -9.38
CA GLN A 283 -22.66 -2.06 -10.65
C GLN A 283 -21.64 -2.00 -11.80
N MET A 284 -20.45 -1.44 -11.58
CA MET A 284 -19.42 -1.36 -12.63
C MET A 284 -18.88 -2.75 -12.98
N VAL A 285 -18.73 -3.64 -12.02
CA VAL A 285 -18.39 -5.06 -12.27
C VAL A 285 -19.52 -5.75 -13.05
N ALA A 286 -20.76 -5.57 -12.65
CA ALA A 286 -21.93 -6.15 -13.35
C ALA A 286 -22.08 -5.65 -14.80
N ASP A 287 -21.79 -4.37 -15.06
CA ASP A 287 -21.76 -3.78 -16.39
C ASP A 287 -20.50 -4.19 -17.19
N GLY A 288 -19.51 -4.77 -16.50
CA GLY A 288 -18.20 -5.16 -17.02
C GLY A 288 -17.36 -3.96 -17.47
N THR A 289 -17.55 -2.80 -16.86
CA THR A 289 -16.73 -1.61 -17.04
C THR A 289 -15.51 -1.61 -16.12
N ILE A 290 -15.54 -2.39 -15.02
CA ILE A 290 -14.37 -2.88 -14.29
C ILE A 290 -14.17 -4.36 -14.60
N VAL A 291 -12.93 -4.78 -14.86
CA VAL A 291 -12.53 -6.18 -14.88
C VAL A 291 -11.72 -6.49 -13.63
N GLU A 292 -12.14 -7.54 -12.89
CA GLU A 292 -11.36 -8.03 -11.77
C GLU A 292 -10.34 -9.07 -12.26
N VAL A 293 -9.11 -8.95 -11.76
CA VAL A 293 -7.99 -9.87 -11.98
C VAL A 293 -7.54 -10.49 -10.65
N THR A 294 -6.75 -11.57 -10.68
CA THR A 294 -6.46 -12.35 -9.47
C THR A 294 -5.29 -11.80 -8.65
N ASP A 295 -4.33 -11.12 -9.30
CA ASP A 295 -3.08 -10.70 -8.68
C ASP A 295 -2.54 -9.40 -9.28
N TRP A 296 -1.47 -8.89 -8.67
CA TRP A 296 -0.81 -7.66 -9.10
C TRP A 296 -0.20 -7.76 -10.50
N ASP A 297 0.39 -8.89 -10.86
CA ASP A 297 1.01 -9.06 -12.17
C ASP A 297 -0.03 -8.98 -13.28
N GLN A 298 -1.21 -9.58 -13.09
CA GLN A 298 -2.32 -9.48 -14.03
C GLN A 298 -2.91 -8.06 -14.07
N TYR A 299 -2.93 -7.36 -12.91
CA TYR A 299 -3.35 -5.96 -12.85
C TYR A 299 -2.45 -5.10 -13.74
N ILE A 300 -1.13 -5.16 -13.57
CA ILE A 300 -0.17 -4.44 -14.40
C ILE A 300 -0.21 -4.90 -15.87
N ALA A 301 -0.33 -6.21 -16.10
CA ALA A 301 -0.43 -6.74 -17.46
C ALA A 301 -1.67 -6.22 -18.20
N SER A 302 -2.80 -6.01 -17.51
CA SER A 302 -4.01 -5.47 -18.15
C SER A 302 -3.81 -4.03 -18.66
N ILE A 303 -3.05 -3.22 -17.94
CA ILE A 303 -2.67 -1.85 -18.31
C ILE A 303 -1.70 -1.88 -19.50
N ASN A 304 -0.60 -2.62 -19.36
CA ASN A 304 0.49 -2.65 -20.34
C ASN A 304 0.12 -3.35 -21.64
N ASN A 305 -0.82 -4.32 -21.61
CA ASN A 305 -1.32 -4.98 -22.82
C ASN A 305 -2.49 -4.23 -23.49
N GLY A 306 -2.95 -3.11 -22.90
CA GLY A 306 -4.05 -2.32 -23.44
C GLY A 306 -5.39 -3.06 -23.42
N THR A 307 -5.60 -3.96 -22.44
CA THR A 307 -6.87 -4.67 -22.25
C THR A 307 -7.85 -3.91 -21.37
N VAL A 308 -7.45 -2.75 -20.89
CA VAL A 308 -8.29 -1.75 -20.21
C VAL A 308 -7.96 -0.35 -20.74
N ALA A 309 -8.93 0.56 -20.68
CA ALA A 309 -8.75 1.93 -21.15
C ALA A 309 -8.12 2.85 -20.12
N GLY A 310 -7.99 2.42 -18.86
CA GLY A 310 -7.43 3.27 -17.82
C GLY A 310 -7.25 2.58 -16.47
N VAL A 311 -6.79 3.38 -15.53
CA VAL A 311 -6.55 2.99 -14.13
C VAL A 311 -6.78 4.20 -13.22
N ILE A 312 -7.37 3.96 -12.05
CA ILE A 312 -7.39 4.89 -10.93
C ILE A 312 -6.53 4.27 -9.85
N ASN A 313 -5.52 4.99 -9.37
CA ASN A 313 -4.62 4.52 -8.32
C ASN A 313 -3.71 5.65 -7.82
N GLY A 314 -2.93 5.41 -6.76
CA GLY A 314 -1.87 6.33 -6.33
C GLY A 314 -0.89 6.63 -7.46
N CYS A 315 -0.31 7.83 -7.46
CA CYS A 315 0.56 8.31 -8.54
C CYS A 315 1.81 7.44 -8.79
N TRP A 316 2.20 6.61 -7.85
CA TRP A 316 3.26 5.62 -8.00
C TRP A 316 2.99 4.58 -9.10
N ILE A 317 1.71 4.38 -9.52
CA ILE A 317 1.34 3.51 -10.64
C ILE A 317 1.95 3.98 -11.98
N MET A 318 2.36 5.25 -12.06
CA MET A 318 2.99 5.79 -13.27
C MET A 318 4.22 4.98 -13.69
N ALA A 319 5.02 4.50 -12.72
CA ALA A 319 6.18 3.66 -12.99
C ALA A 319 5.83 2.41 -13.81
N SER A 320 4.71 1.76 -13.46
CA SER A 320 4.21 0.58 -14.15
C SER A 320 3.58 0.92 -15.50
N ILE A 321 2.92 2.07 -15.62
CA ILE A 321 2.32 2.52 -16.89
C ILE A 321 3.42 2.82 -17.93
N VAL A 322 4.48 3.54 -17.55
CA VAL A 322 5.57 3.91 -18.46
C VAL A 322 6.49 2.74 -18.82
N ALA A 323 6.32 1.58 -18.20
CA ALA A 323 7.13 0.40 -18.53
C ALA A 323 6.88 -0.14 -19.95
N ASN A 324 5.74 0.19 -20.57
CA ASN A 324 5.47 -0.13 -21.97
C ASN A 324 5.66 1.10 -22.88
N ASP A 325 6.87 1.27 -23.42
CA ASP A 325 7.23 2.38 -24.31
C ASP A 325 6.35 2.50 -25.56
N GLU A 326 5.72 1.42 -26.02
CA GLU A 326 4.85 1.43 -27.20
C GLU A 326 3.58 2.25 -26.99
N GLN A 327 3.23 2.54 -25.73
CA GLN A 327 2.06 3.35 -25.37
C GLN A 327 2.43 4.83 -25.11
N SER A 328 3.67 5.24 -25.36
CA SER A 328 4.11 6.62 -25.18
C SER A 328 3.25 7.60 -26.00
N GLY A 329 2.81 8.68 -25.35
CA GLY A 329 1.93 9.69 -25.95
C GLY A 329 0.46 9.30 -26.04
N GLN A 330 0.08 8.11 -25.55
CA GLN A 330 -1.31 7.62 -25.59
C GLN A 330 -2.01 7.68 -24.22
N TRP A 331 -1.39 8.28 -23.22
CA TRP A 331 -1.96 8.41 -21.89
C TRP A 331 -2.15 9.88 -21.50
N ALA A 332 -3.18 10.14 -20.74
CA ALA A 332 -3.40 11.42 -20.07
C ALA A 332 -3.82 11.20 -18.63
N ILE A 333 -3.57 12.18 -17.77
CA ILE A 333 -3.88 12.14 -16.34
C ILE A 333 -4.96 13.16 -16.01
N THR A 334 -5.96 12.74 -15.23
CA THR A 334 -6.94 13.60 -14.61
C THR A 334 -7.19 13.20 -13.15
N ASN A 335 -8.07 13.92 -12.47
CA ASN A 335 -8.51 13.59 -11.13
C ASN A 335 -9.64 12.54 -11.17
N MET A 336 -9.76 11.75 -10.09
CA MET A 336 -10.78 10.72 -9.98
C MET A 336 -12.19 11.31 -9.89
N PRO A 337 -13.25 10.54 -10.25
CA PRO A 337 -14.64 10.99 -10.08
C PRO A 337 -15.01 11.18 -8.62
N LYS A 338 -15.88 12.14 -8.30
CA LYS A 338 -16.40 12.35 -6.93
C LYS A 338 -17.74 11.67 -6.70
N LEU A 339 -18.00 11.28 -5.46
CA LEU A 339 -19.28 10.72 -5.04
C LEU A 339 -20.32 11.81 -4.86
N GLU A 340 -21.51 11.61 -5.46
CA GLU A 340 -22.64 12.51 -5.27
C GLU A 340 -23.35 12.23 -3.96
N GLY A 341 -24.02 13.26 -3.43
CA GLY A 341 -24.89 13.14 -2.25
C GLY A 341 -24.16 13.02 -0.92
N VAL A 342 -22.83 13.12 -0.90
CA VAL A 342 -22.01 13.19 0.31
C VAL A 342 -21.39 14.57 0.42
N ASP A 343 -21.71 15.27 1.52
CA ASP A 343 -21.19 16.61 1.77
C ASP A 343 -19.66 16.56 1.96
N GLY A 344 -18.95 17.44 1.26
CA GLY A 344 -17.49 17.51 1.33
C GLY A 344 -16.76 16.55 0.39
N ALA A 345 -17.46 15.73 -0.40
CA ALA A 345 -16.84 14.89 -1.40
C ALA A 345 -16.07 15.72 -2.46
N THR A 346 -14.87 15.25 -2.78
CA THR A 346 -13.95 15.88 -3.73
C THR A 346 -13.58 14.93 -4.85
N ASN A 347 -12.84 15.42 -5.85
CA ASN A 347 -12.23 14.59 -6.90
C ASN A 347 -10.78 14.17 -6.55
N TYR A 348 -10.39 14.22 -5.29
CA TYR A 348 -9.02 14.03 -4.84
C TYR A 348 -8.95 13.02 -3.71
N SER A 349 -7.95 12.14 -3.76
CA SER A 349 -7.74 11.10 -2.76
C SER A 349 -6.25 10.75 -2.63
N ASN A 350 -5.96 9.79 -1.75
CA ASN A 350 -4.63 9.23 -1.57
C ASN A 350 -4.73 7.70 -1.47
N ASN A 351 -3.79 7.02 -2.10
CA ASN A 351 -3.61 5.58 -1.93
C ASN A 351 -2.14 5.28 -1.65
N GLY A 352 -1.86 4.77 -0.44
CA GLY A 352 -0.51 4.45 -0.01
C GLY A 352 0.31 5.68 0.37
N GLY A 353 1.57 5.59 0.06
CA GLY A 353 2.65 6.39 0.55
C GLY A 353 3.44 5.62 1.59
N SER A 354 4.73 5.90 1.68
CA SER A 354 5.64 5.20 2.58
C SER A 354 6.67 6.14 3.19
N SER A 355 7.32 5.67 4.24
CA SER A 355 8.37 6.38 4.95
C SER A 355 9.53 5.44 5.27
N TRP A 356 10.76 5.93 5.13
CA TRP A 356 11.96 5.21 5.51
C TRP A 356 12.11 5.16 7.02
N VAL A 357 12.38 3.98 7.56
CA VAL A 357 12.64 3.73 8.98
C VAL A 357 14.10 3.36 9.17
N ILE A 358 14.75 3.97 10.14
CA ILE A 358 16.04 3.47 10.66
C ILE A 358 15.71 2.50 11.79
N SER A 359 16.13 1.26 11.64
CA SER A 359 15.90 0.22 12.64
C SER A 359 16.65 0.53 13.94
N SER A 360 16.06 0.20 15.08
CA SER A 360 16.76 0.26 16.37
C SER A 360 17.97 -0.68 16.43
N ASN A 361 17.97 -1.74 15.61
CA ASN A 361 19.09 -2.67 15.47
C ASN A 361 20.27 -2.10 14.67
N CYS A 362 20.08 -1.01 13.94
CA CYS A 362 21.14 -0.38 13.16
C CYS A 362 22.32 0.01 14.07
N GLN A 363 23.46 -0.64 13.86
CA GLN A 363 24.68 -0.36 14.62
C GLN A 363 25.40 0.91 14.12
N LYS A 364 24.97 1.43 12.96
CA LYS A 364 25.53 2.59 12.25
C LYS A 364 24.52 3.72 12.16
N GLN A 365 23.80 4.01 13.26
CA GLN A 365 22.70 4.98 13.26
C GLN A 365 23.13 6.37 12.77
N ASP A 366 24.31 6.85 13.18
CA ASP A 366 24.82 8.15 12.72
C ASP A 366 25.02 8.18 11.19
N LEU A 367 25.55 7.11 10.60
CA LEU A 367 25.71 6.97 9.16
C LEU A 367 24.34 6.93 8.44
N ALA A 368 23.40 6.16 8.96
CA ALA A 368 22.07 6.04 8.40
C ALA A 368 21.30 7.38 8.45
N ILE A 369 21.39 8.09 9.57
CA ILE A 369 20.79 9.43 9.73
C ILE A 369 21.44 10.43 8.75
N ASP A 370 22.77 10.46 8.65
CA ASP A 370 23.48 11.37 7.75
C ASP A 370 23.16 11.07 6.28
N PHE A 371 23.10 9.81 5.91
CA PHE A 371 22.66 9.37 4.57
C PHE A 371 21.25 9.86 4.26
N MET A 372 20.26 9.60 5.12
CA MET A 372 18.88 10.02 4.90
C MET A 372 18.73 11.54 4.88
N LYS A 373 19.43 12.24 5.77
CA LYS A 373 19.43 13.70 5.85
C LYS A 373 20.04 14.37 4.62
N SER A 374 21.10 13.79 4.07
CA SER A 374 21.81 14.32 2.90
C SER A 374 21.12 13.99 1.57
N THR A 375 20.18 13.03 1.58
CA THR A 375 19.48 12.54 0.40
C THR A 375 17.99 12.88 0.44
N PHE A 376 17.15 12.09 1.09
CA PHE A 376 15.69 12.28 1.13
C PHE A 376 15.24 13.54 1.87
N ALA A 377 16.06 14.08 2.75
CA ALA A 377 15.79 15.33 3.46
C ALA A 377 16.76 16.48 3.10
N GLY A 378 17.46 16.39 1.95
CA GLY A 378 18.48 17.37 1.63
C GLY A 378 18.91 17.48 0.17
N SER A 379 18.43 16.62 -0.76
CA SER A 379 18.89 16.60 -2.14
C SER A 379 17.74 16.80 -3.12
N THR A 380 17.71 17.97 -3.77
CA THR A 380 16.81 18.20 -4.92
C THR A 380 17.21 17.35 -6.13
N ASP A 381 18.52 17.11 -6.34
CA ASP A 381 19.00 16.24 -7.43
C ASP A 381 18.45 14.82 -7.34
N LEU A 382 18.24 14.30 -6.11
CA LEU A 382 17.62 13.00 -5.93
C LEU A 382 16.18 13.01 -6.43
N TYR A 383 15.39 13.97 -5.99
CA TYR A 383 13.98 14.05 -6.36
C TYR A 383 13.77 14.39 -7.84
N ASP A 384 14.66 15.17 -8.45
CA ASP A 384 14.65 15.45 -9.89
C ASP A 384 14.89 14.17 -10.73
N ASP A 385 15.62 13.21 -10.20
CA ASP A 385 15.86 11.91 -10.84
C ASP A 385 14.67 10.95 -10.63
N ILE A 386 14.29 10.73 -9.36
CA ILE A 386 13.30 9.71 -9.00
C ILE A 386 11.85 10.08 -9.34
N ILE A 387 11.57 11.36 -9.63
CA ILE A 387 10.24 11.79 -10.07
C ILE A 387 9.81 11.07 -11.36
N SER A 388 10.75 10.75 -12.22
CA SER A 388 10.51 9.98 -13.46
C SER A 388 9.90 8.59 -13.18
N LYS A 389 10.04 8.12 -11.95
CA LYS A 389 9.48 6.87 -11.44
C LYS A 389 8.20 7.09 -10.61
N GLY A 390 7.64 8.29 -10.62
CA GLY A 390 6.43 8.63 -9.87
C GLY A 390 6.63 8.92 -8.39
N ALA A 391 7.88 8.99 -7.91
CA ALA A 391 8.21 9.36 -6.54
C ALA A 391 8.09 10.89 -6.36
N LEU A 392 6.88 11.35 -6.08
CA LEU A 392 6.62 12.75 -5.80
C LEU A 392 7.23 13.16 -4.46
N ALA A 393 7.95 14.28 -4.48
CA ALA A 393 8.61 14.80 -3.30
C ALA A 393 7.60 15.07 -2.17
N THR A 394 7.92 14.53 -1.01
CA THR A 394 7.30 14.90 0.27
C THR A 394 8.07 16.04 0.95
N TRP A 395 9.33 16.23 0.58
CA TRP A 395 10.22 17.29 1.04
C TRP A 395 10.01 18.56 0.18
N ALA A 396 9.48 19.63 0.79
CA ALA A 396 9.02 20.83 0.09
C ALA A 396 10.06 21.49 -0.84
N PRO A 397 11.35 21.62 -0.46
CA PRO A 397 12.33 22.24 -1.37
C PRO A 397 12.51 21.51 -2.71
N ALA A 398 12.25 20.22 -2.77
CA ALA A 398 12.33 19.47 -4.02
C ALA A 398 11.12 19.72 -4.93
N GLY A 399 9.94 19.94 -4.36
CA GLY A 399 8.73 20.25 -5.13
C GLY A 399 8.76 21.59 -5.88
N ASP A 400 9.70 22.47 -5.54
CA ASP A 400 9.87 23.78 -6.16
C ASP A 400 10.85 23.78 -7.35
N THR A 401 11.36 22.64 -7.79
CA THR A 401 12.28 22.53 -8.90
C THR A 401 11.58 22.68 -10.26
N ASP A 402 12.33 23.12 -11.29
CA ASP A 402 11.80 23.28 -12.65
C ASP A 402 11.33 21.96 -13.29
N VAL A 403 11.78 20.81 -12.78
CA VAL A 403 11.43 19.48 -13.31
C VAL A 403 9.91 19.21 -13.17
N TYR A 404 9.28 19.70 -12.11
CA TYR A 404 7.85 19.54 -11.91
C TYR A 404 6.98 20.24 -12.96
N ALA A 405 7.49 21.29 -13.58
CA ALA A 405 6.79 22.03 -14.64
C ALA A 405 7.09 21.49 -16.06
N GLN A 406 7.96 20.49 -16.21
CA GLN A 406 8.29 19.95 -17.51
C GLN A 406 7.17 19.07 -18.08
N PRO A 407 6.94 19.15 -19.40
CA PRO A 407 6.03 18.24 -20.07
C PRO A 407 6.62 16.82 -20.11
N VAL A 408 5.79 15.81 -19.88
CA VAL A 408 6.16 14.40 -19.95
C VAL A 408 5.62 13.79 -21.25
N GLU A 409 6.51 13.41 -22.16
CA GLU A 409 6.16 12.91 -23.50
C GLU A 409 5.20 11.72 -23.42
N PHE A 410 5.43 10.79 -22.49
CA PHE A 410 4.61 9.61 -22.30
C PHE A 410 3.15 9.96 -22.02
N PHE A 411 2.90 11.02 -21.27
CA PHE A 411 1.57 11.52 -20.93
C PHE A 411 1.15 12.70 -21.81
N SER A 412 1.20 12.51 -23.12
CA SER A 412 0.70 13.47 -24.12
C SER A 412 1.34 14.86 -24.03
N ASN A 413 2.57 14.96 -23.53
CA ASN A 413 3.32 16.21 -23.29
C ASN A 413 2.63 17.15 -22.25
N GLU A 414 1.88 16.61 -21.30
CA GLU A 414 1.39 17.39 -20.17
C GLU A 414 2.43 17.52 -19.06
N ALA A 415 2.35 18.62 -18.28
CA ALA A 415 3.13 18.81 -17.05
C ALA A 415 2.45 18.06 -15.90
N VAL A 416 2.46 16.70 -15.96
CA VAL A 416 1.69 15.84 -15.08
C VAL A 416 2.11 15.93 -13.62
N TYR A 417 3.39 16.13 -13.34
CA TYR A 417 3.88 16.20 -11.96
C TYR A 417 3.33 17.41 -11.21
N ALA A 418 3.29 18.59 -11.85
CA ALA A 418 2.66 19.78 -11.26
C ALA A 418 1.16 19.55 -10.99
N LYS A 419 0.48 18.87 -11.92
CA LYS A 419 -0.94 18.50 -11.77
C LYS A 419 -1.15 17.58 -10.56
N ILE A 420 -0.30 16.57 -10.37
CA ILE A 420 -0.42 15.62 -9.26
C ILE A 420 -0.10 16.28 -7.91
N VAL A 421 0.88 17.17 -7.86
CA VAL A 421 1.16 17.99 -6.65
C VAL A 421 -0.07 18.82 -6.27
N ASP A 422 -0.74 19.45 -7.24
CA ASP A 422 -1.98 20.18 -6.99
C ASP A 422 -3.09 19.25 -6.44
N PHE A 423 -3.22 18.02 -6.97
CA PHE A 423 -4.17 17.02 -6.43
C PHE A 423 -3.85 16.65 -4.99
N ALA A 424 -2.58 16.42 -4.66
CA ALA A 424 -2.14 16.11 -3.31
C ALA A 424 -2.53 17.19 -2.29
N THR A 425 -2.49 18.48 -2.69
CA THR A 425 -2.87 19.60 -1.81
C THR A 425 -4.37 19.67 -1.52
N LYS A 426 -5.20 19.04 -2.36
CA LYS A 426 -6.66 19.05 -2.27
C LYS A 426 -7.24 17.78 -1.64
N THR A 427 -6.39 16.78 -1.39
CA THR A 427 -6.78 15.50 -0.83
C THR A 427 -7.27 15.65 0.61
N PRO A 428 -8.46 15.15 0.95
CA PRO A 428 -8.94 15.13 2.32
C PRO A 428 -8.05 14.27 3.23
N SER A 429 -7.95 14.65 4.51
CA SER A 429 -7.27 13.83 5.51
C SER A 429 -7.98 12.50 5.72
N ASN A 430 -7.21 11.47 6.06
CA ASN A 430 -7.71 10.16 6.46
C ASN A 430 -7.36 9.90 7.92
N ILE A 431 -8.28 9.25 8.65
CA ILE A 431 -8.05 8.80 10.01
C ILE A 431 -7.60 7.35 9.94
N THR A 432 -6.36 7.11 10.28
CA THR A 432 -5.78 5.78 10.42
C THR A 432 -5.56 5.48 11.90
N GLY A 433 -5.23 4.25 12.22
CA GLY A 433 -4.94 3.82 13.58
C GLY A 433 -4.38 2.41 13.58
N ALA A 434 -4.15 1.84 14.75
CA ALA A 434 -3.55 0.52 14.89
C ALA A 434 -4.31 -0.61 14.17
N PHE A 435 -5.60 -0.43 13.92
CA PHE A 435 -6.49 -1.41 13.30
C PHE A 435 -6.92 -1.02 11.88
N TYR A 436 -6.20 -0.11 11.22
CA TYR A 436 -6.58 0.36 9.88
C TYR A 436 -6.66 -0.79 8.87
N TYR A 437 -5.65 -1.67 8.84
CA TYR A 437 -5.65 -2.80 7.92
C TYR A 437 -6.69 -3.86 8.28
N ASP A 438 -6.94 -4.10 9.58
CA ASP A 438 -8.04 -4.98 10.00
C ASP A 438 -9.39 -4.50 9.44
N ALA A 439 -9.63 -3.19 9.48
CA ALA A 439 -10.84 -2.59 8.96
C ALA A 439 -10.89 -2.61 7.41
N ARG A 440 -9.77 -2.29 6.75
CA ARG A 440 -9.62 -2.35 5.30
C ARG A 440 -9.87 -3.77 4.79
N ASP A 441 -9.26 -4.76 5.42
CA ASP A 441 -9.40 -6.17 5.04
C ASP A 441 -10.82 -6.69 5.28
N ALA A 442 -11.48 -6.28 6.37
CA ALA A 442 -12.88 -6.60 6.60
C ALA A 442 -13.80 -6.04 5.50
N VAL A 443 -13.52 -4.81 5.02
CA VAL A 443 -14.22 -4.23 3.86
C VAL A 443 -13.89 -4.99 2.57
N GLY A 444 -12.65 -5.45 2.39
CA GLY A 444 -12.25 -6.29 1.24
C GLY A 444 -12.99 -7.63 1.21
N VAL A 445 -13.16 -8.27 2.37
CA VAL A 445 -13.98 -9.49 2.50
C VAL A 445 -15.45 -9.20 2.16
N ALA A 446 -16.01 -8.10 2.69
CA ALA A 446 -17.36 -7.67 2.36
C ALA A 446 -17.54 -7.46 0.85
N LEU A 447 -16.61 -6.72 0.21
CA LEU A 447 -16.59 -6.51 -1.23
C LEU A 447 -16.57 -7.84 -2.00
N SER A 448 -15.70 -8.77 -1.62
CA SER A 448 -15.62 -10.11 -2.24
C SER A 448 -16.95 -10.86 -2.14
N ASN A 449 -17.61 -10.85 -0.98
CA ASN A 449 -18.89 -11.53 -0.79
C ASN A 449 -20.00 -10.89 -1.62
N ILE A 450 -20.03 -9.55 -1.70
CA ILE A 450 -20.99 -8.79 -2.52
C ILE A 450 -20.82 -9.15 -4.01
N ILE A 451 -19.59 -9.16 -4.52
CA ILE A 451 -19.31 -9.40 -5.94
C ILE A 451 -19.46 -10.86 -6.32
N GLN A 452 -18.86 -11.78 -5.56
CA GLN A 452 -18.78 -13.20 -5.94
C GLN A 452 -20.00 -14.00 -5.54
N SER A 453 -20.64 -13.65 -4.42
CA SER A 453 -21.76 -14.40 -3.85
C SER A 453 -23.10 -13.67 -3.99
N GLY A 454 -23.09 -12.40 -4.39
CA GLY A 454 -24.31 -11.57 -4.43
C GLY A 454 -24.88 -11.31 -3.04
N ALA A 455 -24.01 -11.23 -2.02
CA ALA A 455 -24.42 -10.95 -0.65
C ALA A 455 -25.04 -9.53 -0.54
N ASP A 456 -25.89 -9.35 0.47
CA ASP A 456 -26.52 -8.05 0.73
C ASP A 456 -25.49 -7.06 1.27
N VAL A 457 -25.48 -5.85 0.73
CA VAL A 457 -24.47 -4.84 1.07
C VAL A 457 -24.58 -4.39 2.53
N ASP A 458 -25.80 -4.21 3.06
CA ASP A 458 -26.00 -3.79 4.45
C ASP A 458 -25.58 -4.89 5.44
N ASP A 459 -25.84 -6.16 5.13
CA ASP A 459 -25.45 -7.31 5.97
C ASP A 459 -23.91 -7.44 6.00
N GLU A 460 -23.22 -7.26 4.86
CA GLU A 460 -21.76 -7.35 4.77
C GLU A 460 -21.09 -6.17 5.48
N ILE A 461 -21.59 -4.95 5.34
CA ILE A 461 -21.11 -3.77 6.09
C ILE A 461 -21.25 -4.00 7.60
N ALA A 462 -22.39 -4.55 8.05
CA ALA A 462 -22.57 -4.86 9.47
C ALA A 462 -21.59 -5.93 9.96
N THR A 463 -21.35 -6.97 9.16
CA THR A 463 -20.38 -8.04 9.46
C THR A 463 -18.96 -7.50 9.54
N ALA A 464 -18.57 -6.59 8.63
CA ALA A 464 -17.28 -5.94 8.67
C ALA A 464 -17.09 -5.12 9.95
N GLN A 465 -18.09 -4.33 10.37
CA GLN A 465 -18.09 -3.60 11.65
C GLN A 465 -17.84 -4.54 12.82
N ASP A 466 -18.67 -5.60 12.95
CA ASP A 466 -18.61 -6.56 14.06
C ASP A 466 -17.24 -7.27 14.11
N THR A 467 -16.64 -7.56 12.94
CA THR A 467 -15.33 -8.19 12.82
C THR A 467 -14.23 -7.29 13.39
N VAL A 468 -14.23 -6.01 13.00
CA VAL A 468 -13.22 -5.06 13.46
C VAL A 468 -13.37 -4.79 14.95
N GLU A 469 -14.60 -4.59 15.47
CA GLU A 469 -14.85 -4.40 16.89
C GLU A 469 -14.38 -5.61 17.70
N PHE A 470 -14.59 -6.82 17.20
CA PHE A 470 -14.09 -8.05 17.83
C PHE A 470 -12.55 -8.08 17.89
N ASN A 471 -11.87 -7.72 16.81
CA ASN A 471 -10.39 -7.66 16.74
C ASN A 471 -9.83 -6.60 17.69
N MET A 472 -10.55 -5.50 17.90
CA MET A 472 -10.18 -4.45 18.86
C MET A 472 -10.38 -4.87 20.34
N GLY A 473 -10.97 -6.04 20.59
CA GLY A 473 -11.19 -6.59 21.93
C GLY A 473 -12.53 -6.16 22.54
N GLY A 474 -13.52 -5.93 21.68
CA GLY A 474 -14.90 -5.64 22.03
C GLY A 474 -15.66 -6.80 22.68
#